data_7190446eab13a5cfde88e0268c486770
#
_entry.id   7190446eab13a5cfde88e0268c486770
#
_cell.length_a   1.000
_cell.length_b   1.000
_cell.length_c   1.000
_cell.angle_alpha   90.00
_cell.angle_beta   90.00
_cell.angle_gamma   90.00
#
_symmetry.space_group_name_H-M   'P 1'
#
loop_
_entity.id
_entity.type
_entity.pdbx_description
1 polymer ?
#
loop_
_entity_poly.entity_id
_entity_poly.type
_entity_poly.pdbx_seq_one_letter_code
_entity_poly.pdbx_strand_id
1 'polypeptide(L)'
;MIVESTDSLKIDLSIILPTLNEVESVPVSLSVLEELLQGVAFELIVVDDDSSDGTWQKVLEISRNDPKIRLVRRVHRKGLSTAIMEGFMAAKGQKLMVADADLQHDLSIIPKMLEESEDHDLVVGSRYLEQSRISGWSSGRQSLSIYGTRFACSLINHKVSD
;
A
#
# COMPACT_ATOMS: atom_id res chain seq x y z
N MET A 1 -6.18 20.79 -38.39
CA MET A 1 -5.12 20.32 -37.48
C MET A 1 -5.85 19.54 -36.38
N ILE A 2 -5.89 18.22 -36.51
CA ILE A 2 -6.54 17.32 -35.56
C ILE A 2 -5.50 17.12 -34.46
N VAL A 3 -5.75 17.66 -33.27
CA VAL A 3 -4.99 17.30 -32.07
C VAL A 3 -5.53 15.92 -31.67
N GLU A 4 -4.79 14.86 -31.99
CA GLU A 4 -5.02 13.57 -31.35
C GLU A 4 -4.82 13.78 -29.85
N SER A 5 -5.90 13.62 -29.08
CA SER A 5 -5.82 13.45 -27.65
C SER A 5 -4.96 12.22 -27.41
N THR A 6 -3.76 12.40 -26.88
CA THR A 6 -3.03 11.30 -26.25
C THR A 6 -3.96 10.76 -25.19
N ASP A 7 -4.60 9.64 -25.51
CA ASP A 7 -5.36 8.84 -24.56
C ASP A 7 -4.32 8.38 -23.50
N SER A 8 -4.15 9.19 -22.48
CA SER A 8 -3.32 8.80 -21.33
C SER A 8 -4.06 7.59 -20.77
N LEU A 9 -3.45 6.42 -20.87
CA LEU A 9 -3.97 5.16 -20.33
C LEU A 9 -4.54 5.46 -18.94
N LYS A 10 -5.87 5.35 -18.83
CA LYS A 10 -6.58 5.65 -17.61
C LYS A 10 -6.14 4.64 -16.57
N ILE A 11 -5.51 5.10 -15.50
CA ILE A 11 -5.10 4.25 -14.39
C ILE A 11 -6.30 4.10 -13.46
N ASP A 12 -6.70 2.87 -13.19
CA ASP A 12 -7.84 2.60 -12.31
C ASP A 12 -7.42 2.60 -10.84
N LEU A 13 -6.21 2.10 -10.53
CA LEU A 13 -5.72 1.93 -9.17
C LEU A 13 -4.30 2.48 -9.00
N SER A 14 -4.08 3.30 -7.97
CA SER A 14 -2.74 3.61 -7.45
C SER A 14 -2.56 2.94 -6.09
N ILE A 15 -1.51 2.11 -5.95
CA ILE A 15 -1.11 1.53 -4.67
C ILE A 15 0.10 2.28 -4.14
N ILE A 16 -0.04 2.84 -2.95
CA ILE A 16 1.00 3.54 -2.23
C ILE A 16 1.70 2.57 -1.28
N LEU A 17 3.01 2.46 -1.41
CA LEU A 17 3.89 1.60 -0.62
C LEU A 17 4.88 2.49 0.15
N PRO A 18 4.55 2.93 1.37
CA PRO A 18 5.52 3.64 2.21
C PRO A 18 6.62 2.67 2.67
N THR A 19 7.88 3.10 2.56
CA THR A 19 9.05 2.24 2.88
C THR A 19 10.09 2.96 3.73
N LEU A 20 10.73 2.19 4.60
CA LEU A 20 11.92 2.61 5.35
C LEU A 20 12.78 1.38 5.70
N ASN A 21 13.93 1.22 5.03
CA ASN A 21 14.88 0.11 5.19
C ASN A 21 14.23 -1.26 4.92
N GLU A 22 13.75 -1.42 3.68
CA GLU A 22 13.05 -2.62 3.22
C GLU A 22 13.60 -3.14 1.90
N VAL A 23 14.92 -3.08 1.71
CA VAL A 23 15.59 -3.44 0.44
C VAL A 23 15.33 -4.88 -0.02
N GLU A 24 15.12 -5.81 0.92
CA GLU A 24 14.85 -7.22 0.61
C GLU A 24 13.38 -7.50 0.30
N SER A 25 12.45 -6.86 1.03
CA SER A 25 11.02 -7.13 0.91
C SER A 25 10.37 -6.41 -0.28
N VAL A 26 10.77 -5.17 -0.56
CA VAL A 26 10.15 -4.33 -1.61
C VAL A 26 10.13 -5.01 -2.98
N PRO A 27 11.23 -5.59 -3.51
CA PRO A 27 11.18 -6.24 -4.82
C PRO A 27 10.19 -7.40 -4.89
N VAL A 28 10.07 -8.15 -3.80
CA VAL A 28 9.13 -9.28 -3.69
C VAL A 28 7.69 -8.77 -3.65
N SER A 29 7.41 -7.76 -2.83
CA SER A 29 6.08 -7.15 -2.74
C SER A 29 5.62 -6.56 -4.07
N LEU A 30 6.51 -5.86 -4.79
CA LEU A 30 6.21 -5.34 -6.12
C LEU A 30 5.85 -6.46 -7.10
N SER A 31 6.62 -7.55 -7.15
CA SER A 31 6.34 -8.70 -8.02
C SER A 31 5.02 -9.38 -7.69
N VAL A 32 4.71 -9.57 -6.40
CA VAL A 32 3.43 -10.16 -5.96
C VAL A 32 2.26 -9.28 -6.35
N LEU A 33 2.37 -7.96 -6.17
CA LEU A 33 1.32 -7.01 -6.56
C LEU A 33 1.09 -7.01 -8.08
N GLU A 34 2.14 -7.07 -8.88
CA GLU A 34 2.00 -7.17 -10.34
C GLU A 34 1.28 -8.45 -10.77
N GLU A 35 1.55 -9.58 -10.09
CA GLU A 35 0.87 -10.84 -10.36
C GLU A 35 -0.61 -10.78 -9.96
N LEU A 36 -0.93 -10.22 -8.78
CA LEU A 36 -2.30 -10.11 -8.27
C LEU A 36 -3.17 -9.14 -9.09
N LEU A 37 -2.56 -8.14 -9.72
CA LEU A 37 -3.25 -7.08 -10.47
C LEU A 37 -3.26 -7.31 -11.98
N GLN A 38 -3.02 -8.54 -12.44
CA GLN A 38 -3.13 -8.86 -13.87
C GLN A 38 -4.53 -8.51 -14.40
N GLY A 39 -4.57 -7.72 -15.49
CA GLY A 39 -5.82 -7.26 -16.10
C GLY A 39 -6.39 -5.96 -15.52
N VAL A 40 -5.78 -5.40 -14.47
CA VAL A 40 -6.12 -4.08 -13.91
C VAL A 40 -5.15 -3.03 -14.47
N ALA A 41 -5.63 -1.84 -14.77
CA ALA A 41 -4.77 -0.70 -15.10
C ALA A 41 -4.29 -0.04 -13.80
N PHE A 42 -3.05 -0.30 -13.37
CA PHE A 42 -2.54 0.16 -12.08
C PHE A 42 -1.17 0.85 -12.16
N GLU A 43 -0.83 1.57 -11.10
CA GLU A 43 0.53 2.01 -10.79
C GLU A 43 0.88 1.68 -9.33
N LEU A 44 2.17 1.42 -9.09
CA LEU A 44 2.75 1.22 -7.76
C LEU A 44 3.66 2.41 -7.42
N ILE A 45 3.36 3.11 -6.33
CA ILE A 45 4.11 4.29 -5.90
C ILE A 45 4.83 3.95 -4.61
N VAL A 46 6.12 3.66 -4.69
CA VAL A 46 6.97 3.47 -3.52
C VAL A 46 7.38 4.83 -2.99
N VAL A 47 7.02 5.11 -1.74
CA VAL A 47 7.36 6.36 -1.05
C VAL A 47 8.39 6.08 0.02
N ASP A 48 9.65 6.34 -0.28
CA ASP A 48 10.80 5.96 0.54
C ASP A 48 11.30 7.12 1.43
N ASP A 49 11.37 6.87 2.72
CA ASP A 49 11.80 7.83 3.76
C ASP A 49 13.32 7.94 3.90
N ASP A 50 14.02 8.04 2.75
CA ASP A 50 15.47 8.17 2.67
C ASP A 50 16.19 6.98 3.33
N SER A 51 15.81 5.78 2.93
CA SER A 51 16.36 4.53 3.44
C SER A 51 17.88 4.48 3.26
N SER A 52 18.58 3.96 4.27
CA SER A 52 20.05 3.86 4.28
C SER A 52 20.57 2.49 3.81
N ASP A 53 19.69 1.50 3.65
CA ASP A 53 20.01 0.12 3.30
C ASP A 53 20.07 -0.17 1.79
N GLY A 54 19.73 0.83 0.94
CA GLY A 54 19.68 0.67 -0.51
C GLY A 54 18.28 0.49 -1.08
N THR A 55 17.22 0.57 -0.28
CA THR A 55 15.83 0.40 -0.71
C THR A 55 15.50 1.30 -1.91
N TRP A 56 15.67 2.63 -1.78
CA TRP A 56 15.30 3.55 -2.86
C TRP A 56 16.13 3.36 -4.14
N GLN A 57 17.41 2.97 -4.01
CA GLN A 57 18.25 2.67 -5.17
C GLN A 57 17.70 1.46 -5.93
N LYS A 58 17.29 0.43 -5.20
CA LYS A 58 16.69 -0.79 -5.77
C LYS A 58 15.39 -0.49 -6.49
N VAL A 59 14.51 0.30 -5.86
CA VAL A 59 13.25 0.74 -6.48
C VAL A 59 13.52 1.59 -7.74
N LEU A 60 14.50 2.49 -7.70
CA LEU A 60 14.89 3.29 -8.87
C LEU A 60 15.38 2.42 -10.04
N GLU A 61 16.11 1.34 -9.76
CA GLU A 61 16.54 0.37 -10.77
C GLU A 61 15.33 -0.32 -11.41
N ILE A 62 14.38 -0.79 -10.60
CA ILE A 62 13.16 -1.48 -11.06
C ILE A 62 12.32 -0.52 -11.91
N SER A 63 12.06 0.70 -11.42
CA SER A 63 11.22 1.70 -12.10
C SER A 63 11.74 2.13 -13.48
N ARG A 64 13.03 1.98 -13.76
CA ARG A 64 13.60 2.23 -15.10
C ARG A 64 13.16 1.20 -16.12
N ASN A 65 12.84 -0.01 -15.67
CA ASN A 65 12.47 -1.14 -16.52
C ASN A 65 10.95 -1.36 -16.56
N ASP A 66 10.21 -0.84 -15.55
CA ASP A 66 8.75 -0.91 -15.51
C ASP A 66 8.13 0.48 -15.21
N PRO A 67 7.46 1.10 -16.19
CA PRO A 67 6.85 2.42 -16.04
C PRO A 67 5.65 2.44 -15.08
N LYS A 68 5.10 1.29 -14.70
CA LYS A 68 4.04 1.19 -13.68
C LYS A 68 4.57 1.46 -12.28
N ILE A 69 5.88 1.27 -12.05
CA ILE A 69 6.51 1.44 -10.75
C ILE A 69 7.16 2.83 -10.67
N ARG A 70 6.81 3.59 -9.65
CA ARG A 70 7.29 4.96 -9.44
C ARG A 70 7.90 5.09 -8.06
N LEU A 71 9.00 5.85 -7.97
CA LEU A 71 9.68 6.18 -6.72
C LEU A 71 9.42 7.64 -6.34
N VAL A 72 9.03 7.85 -5.09
CA VAL A 72 9.03 9.15 -4.41
C VAL A 72 10.01 9.05 -3.24
N ARG A 73 11.22 9.61 -3.37
CA ARG A 73 12.21 9.65 -2.28
C ARG A 73 12.04 10.91 -1.46
N ARG A 74 11.89 10.78 -0.14
CA ARG A 74 11.62 11.86 0.81
C ARG A 74 12.87 12.24 1.62
N VAL A 75 13.79 12.96 1.00
CA VAL A 75 15.07 13.34 1.61
C VAL A 75 14.84 14.21 2.86
N HIS A 76 15.47 13.84 3.98
CA HIS A 76 15.39 14.51 5.29
C HIS A 76 13.97 14.60 5.88
N ARG A 77 13.04 13.77 5.42
CA ARG A 77 11.68 13.69 5.96
C ARG A 77 11.36 12.24 6.30
N LYS A 78 10.66 12.04 7.42
CA LYS A 78 10.25 10.71 7.88
C LYS A 78 8.84 10.76 8.46
N GLY A 79 8.14 9.66 8.34
CA GLY A 79 6.85 9.45 8.97
C GLY A 79 5.82 8.85 8.05
N LEU A 80 5.23 7.73 8.49
CA LEU A 80 4.29 6.92 7.74
C LEU A 80 3.12 7.74 7.15
N SER A 81 2.41 8.48 8.00
CA SER A 81 1.22 9.24 7.56
C SER A 81 1.55 10.28 6.49
N THR A 82 2.70 10.98 6.62
CA THR A 82 3.12 11.97 5.62
C THR A 82 3.63 11.31 4.34
N ALA A 83 4.22 10.11 4.43
CA ALA A 83 4.59 9.32 3.25
C ALA A 83 3.34 8.91 2.46
N ILE A 84 2.31 8.40 3.14
CA ILE A 84 1.03 8.05 2.53
C ILE A 84 0.40 9.27 1.83
N MET A 85 0.37 10.42 2.50
CA MET A 85 -0.20 11.65 1.92
C MET A 85 0.55 12.09 0.66
N GLU A 86 1.89 12.03 0.65
CA GLU A 86 2.67 12.36 -0.55
C GLU A 86 2.43 11.35 -1.68
N GLY A 87 2.27 10.06 -1.33
CA GLY A 87 1.86 9.03 -2.28
C GLY A 87 0.50 9.34 -2.92
N PHE A 88 -0.50 9.71 -2.13
CA PHE A 88 -1.81 10.12 -2.63
C PHE A 88 -1.73 11.33 -3.55
N MET A 89 -0.93 12.33 -3.21
CA MET A 89 -0.74 13.51 -4.06
C MET A 89 -0.03 13.19 -5.38
N ALA A 90 0.79 12.14 -5.41
CA ALA A 90 1.50 11.70 -6.61
C ALA A 90 0.66 10.73 -7.48
N ALA A 91 -0.42 10.17 -6.92
CA ALA A 91 -1.26 9.17 -7.56
C ALA A 91 -2.04 9.72 -8.76
N LYS A 92 -2.28 8.84 -9.74
CA LYS A 92 -3.03 9.13 -10.98
C LYS A 92 -4.25 8.23 -11.12
N GLY A 93 -4.37 7.18 -10.31
CA GLY A 93 -5.48 6.24 -10.33
C GLY A 93 -6.77 6.84 -9.78
N GLN A 94 -7.88 6.28 -10.22
CA GLN A 94 -9.20 6.67 -9.71
C GLN A 94 -9.44 6.18 -8.28
N LYS A 95 -8.89 5.01 -7.95
CA LYS A 95 -8.91 4.41 -6.63
C LYS A 95 -7.51 4.50 -6.02
N LEU A 96 -7.45 4.74 -4.73
CA LEU A 96 -6.21 4.84 -3.98
C LEU A 96 -6.17 3.73 -2.93
N MET A 97 -5.06 3.02 -2.85
CA MET A 97 -4.84 1.98 -1.86
C MET A 97 -3.51 2.21 -1.16
N VAL A 98 -3.44 1.86 0.11
CA VAL A 98 -2.18 1.79 0.87
C VAL A 98 -1.92 0.32 1.19
N ALA A 99 -0.70 -0.13 0.95
CA ALA A 99 -0.24 -1.46 1.33
C ALA A 99 1.16 -1.37 1.93
N ASP A 100 1.44 -2.22 2.92
CA ASP A 100 2.79 -2.33 3.48
C ASP A 100 3.67 -3.20 2.57
N ALA A 101 4.94 -2.82 2.45
CA ALA A 101 5.91 -3.53 1.60
C ALA A 101 6.70 -4.62 2.36
N ASP A 102 6.41 -4.83 3.64
CA ASP A 102 7.16 -5.70 4.57
C ASP A 102 6.75 -7.19 4.51
N LEU A 103 5.81 -7.56 3.65
CA LEU A 103 5.26 -8.91 3.49
C LEU A 103 4.60 -9.50 4.75
N GLN A 104 4.33 -8.70 5.78
CA GLN A 104 3.64 -9.16 6.99
C GLN A 104 2.12 -9.20 6.80
N HIS A 105 1.60 -8.51 5.80
CA HIS A 105 0.20 -8.51 5.43
C HIS A 105 -0.06 -9.44 4.24
N ASP A 106 -1.20 -10.09 4.27
CA ASP A 106 -1.64 -10.96 3.17
C ASP A 106 -2.14 -10.10 1.99
N LEU A 107 -1.29 -9.89 1.01
CA LEU A 107 -1.63 -9.12 -0.20
C LEU A 107 -2.68 -9.82 -1.08
N SER A 108 -2.93 -11.12 -0.89
CA SER A 108 -3.90 -11.88 -1.69
C SER A 108 -5.34 -11.41 -1.52
N ILE A 109 -5.63 -10.58 -0.50
CA ILE A 109 -6.95 -9.97 -0.30
C ILE A 109 -7.24 -8.79 -1.25
N ILE A 110 -6.21 -8.23 -1.91
CA ILE A 110 -6.32 -7.01 -2.73
C ILE A 110 -7.38 -7.14 -3.84
N PRO A 111 -7.44 -8.23 -4.62
CA PRO A 111 -8.49 -8.39 -5.63
C PRO A 111 -9.90 -8.31 -5.05
N LYS A 112 -10.12 -8.92 -3.88
CA LYS A 112 -11.41 -8.84 -3.18
C LYS A 112 -11.70 -7.42 -2.67
N MET A 113 -10.70 -6.72 -2.14
CA MET A 113 -10.87 -5.32 -1.73
C MET A 113 -11.24 -4.41 -2.91
N LEU A 114 -10.70 -4.68 -4.09
CA LEU A 114 -11.06 -3.96 -5.32
C LEU A 114 -12.50 -4.23 -5.72
N GLU A 115 -12.97 -5.46 -5.66
CA GLU A 115 -14.36 -5.83 -5.91
C GLU A 115 -15.31 -5.09 -4.95
N GLU A 116 -15.05 -5.16 -3.65
CA GLU A 116 -15.84 -4.46 -2.63
C GLU A 116 -15.83 -2.92 -2.79
N SER A 117 -14.77 -2.36 -3.36
CA SER A 117 -14.65 -0.92 -3.60
C SER A 117 -15.53 -0.39 -4.75
N GLU A 118 -16.24 -1.25 -5.48
CA GLU A 118 -17.24 -0.81 -6.47
C GLU A 118 -18.49 -0.25 -5.77
N ASP A 119 -18.85 -0.78 -4.59
CA ASP A 119 -20.06 -0.44 -3.86
C ASP A 119 -19.78 0.39 -2.58
N HIS A 120 -18.50 0.63 -2.24
CA HIS A 120 -18.10 1.29 -1.01
C HIS A 120 -17.04 2.37 -1.23
N ASP A 121 -17.20 3.52 -0.56
CA ASP A 121 -16.22 4.62 -0.60
C ASP A 121 -14.91 4.30 0.11
N LEU A 122 -14.94 3.39 1.09
CA LEU A 122 -13.77 2.97 1.87
C LEU A 122 -13.85 1.47 2.18
N VAL A 123 -12.79 0.74 1.83
CA VAL A 123 -12.62 -0.67 2.15
C VAL A 123 -11.35 -0.85 2.98
N VAL A 124 -11.47 -1.50 4.13
CA VAL A 124 -10.34 -1.74 5.05
C VAL A 124 -10.15 -3.23 5.26
N GLY A 125 -8.93 -3.72 5.04
CA GLY A 125 -8.54 -5.09 5.39
C GLY A 125 -8.40 -5.22 6.90
N SER A 126 -9.21 -6.09 7.53
CA SER A 126 -9.15 -6.33 8.97
C SER A 126 -8.46 -7.66 9.30
N ARG A 127 -7.56 -7.61 10.28
CA ARG A 127 -6.84 -8.80 10.80
C ARG A 127 -7.70 -9.69 11.70
N TYR A 128 -8.84 -9.21 12.15
CA TYR A 128 -9.69 -9.87 13.15
C TYR A 128 -10.97 -10.47 12.58
N LEU A 129 -11.10 -10.57 11.27
CA LEU A 129 -12.19 -11.32 10.66
C LEU A 129 -11.91 -12.83 10.80
N GLU A 130 -12.97 -13.66 10.94
CA GLU A 130 -12.90 -15.11 11.22
C GLU A 130 -12.03 -15.91 10.23
N GLN A 131 -11.76 -15.35 9.04
CA GLN A 131 -10.95 -15.97 7.99
C GLN A 131 -9.54 -15.37 7.86
N SER A 132 -9.18 -14.36 8.68
CA SER A 132 -7.87 -13.72 8.60
C SER A 132 -6.78 -14.58 9.23
N ARG A 133 -5.65 -14.75 8.54
CA ARG A 133 -4.47 -15.44 9.06
C ARG A 133 -3.45 -14.42 9.55
N ILE A 134 -3.25 -14.35 10.86
CA ILE A 134 -2.15 -13.58 11.46
C ILE A 134 -0.94 -14.52 11.54
N SER A 135 0.06 -14.31 10.68
CA SER A 135 1.33 -15.04 10.73
C SER A 135 2.39 -14.18 11.41
N GLY A 136 3.19 -14.81 12.29
CA GLY A 136 4.39 -14.18 12.86
C GLY A 136 4.23 -13.31 14.10
N TRP A 137 3.03 -13.16 14.68
CA TRP A 137 2.86 -12.37 15.91
C TRP A 137 2.93 -13.23 17.17
N SER A 138 3.67 -12.75 18.19
CA SER A 138 3.63 -13.34 19.52
C SER A 138 2.27 -13.08 20.18
N SER A 139 1.84 -14.00 21.05
CA SER A 139 0.57 -13.88 21.81
C SER A 139 0.47 -12.57 22.62
N GLY A 140 1.58 -12.07 23.14
CA GLY A 140 1.63 -10.79 23.86
C GLY A 140 1.34 -9.59 22.97
N ARG A 141 1.83 -9.58 21.73
CA ARG A 141 1.58 -8.50 20.76
C ARG A 141 0.13 -8.50 20.28
N GLN A 142 -0.47 -9.68 20.08
CA GLN A 142 -1.89 -9.81 19.75
C GLN A 142 -2.78 -9.27 20.89
N SER A 143 -2.51 -9.63 22.14
CA SER A 143 -3.26 -9.14 23.29
C SER A 143 -3.16 -7.63 23.43
N LEU A 144 -1.95 -7.06 23.27
CA LEU A 144 -1.74 -5.60 23.35
C LEU A 144 -2.53 -4.86 22.26
N SER A 145 -2.57 -5.36 21.03
CA SER A 145 -3.34 -4.78 19.93
C SER A 145 -4.85 -4.80 20.25
N ILE A 146 -5.39 -5.95 20.68
CA ILE A 146 -6.82 -6.09 21.04
C ILE A 146 -7.22 -5.14 22.18
N TYR A 147 -6.40 -5.06 23.25
CA TYR A 147 -6.69 -4.15 24.37
C TYR A 147 -6.55 -2.68 23.96
N GLY A 148 -5.55 -2.33 23.14
CA GLY A 148 -5.36 -0.99 22.59
C GLY A 148 -6.54 -0.54 21.74
N THR A 149 -7.00 -1.39 20.83
CA THR A 149 -8.17 -1.11 19.99
C THR A 149 -9.45 -0.95 20.82
N ARG A 150 -9.69 -1.84 21.80
CA ARG A 150 -10.85 -1.72 22.69
C ARG A 150 -10.83 -0.43 23.52
N PHE A 151 -9.66 -0.03 24.00
CA PHE A 151 -9.51 1.21 24.75
C PHE A 151 -9.76 2.42 23.84
N ALA A 152 -9.20 2.45 22.64
CA ALA A 152 -9.43 3.50 21.66
C ALA A 152 -10.92 3.59 21.27
N CYS A 153 -11.56 2.46 20.96
CA CYS A 153 -13.00 2.41 20.65
C CYS A 153 -13.87 2.93 21.79
N SER A 154 -13.47 2.68 23.05
CA SER A 154 -14.17 3.21 24.23
C SER A 154 -14.07 4.73 24.33
N LEU A 155 -12.94 5.32 23.91
CA LEU A 155 -12.74 6.77 23.94
C LEU A 155 -13.48 7.52 22.84
N ILE A 156 -13.53 6.95 21.64
CA ILE A 156 -14.13 7.61 20.45
C ILE A 156 -15.59 7.21 20.18
N ASN A 157 -16.16 6.34 21.03
CA ASN A 157 -17.53 5.81 20.91
C ASN A 157 -17.87 5.23 19.53
N HIS A 158 -16.89 4.70 18.82
CA HIS A 158 -17.02 4.00 17.54
C HIS A 158 -16.45 2.59 17.63
N LYS A 159 -17.13 1.61 17.00
CA LYS A 159 -16.60 0.25 16.85
C LYS A 159 -15.76 0.20 15.58
N VAL A 160 -14.45 0.14 15.73
CA VAL A 160 -13.50 -0.17 14.65
C VAL A 160 -12.91 -1.53 14.93
N SER A 161 -12.91 -2.42 13.95
CA SER A 161 -12.23 -3.70 14.04
C SER A 161 -10.92 -3.63 13.25
N ASP A 162 -9.85 -3.33 13.93
CA ASP A 162 -8.50 -3.66 13.48
C ASP A 162 -7.76 -4.31 14.61
#